data_7d8c85e9262e75586079db2d4d2714c9
#
_entry.id   7d8c85e9262e75586079db2d4d2714c9
#
_cell.length_a   1.000
_cell.length_b   1.000
_cell.length_c   1.000
_cell.angle_alpha   90.00
_cell.angle_beta   90.00
_cell.angle_gamma   90.00
#
_symmetry.space_group_name_H-M   'P 1'
#
loop_
_entity.id
_entity.type
_entity.pdbx_description
1 polymer ?
#
loop_
_entity_poly.entity_id
_entity_poly.type
_entity_poly.pdbx_seq_one_letter_code
_entity_poly.pdbx_strand_id
1 'polypeptide(L)'
;MKQQIKYDRPITVADGIYWVGFYEEATNFHCNPYLVVQGDKVVVIDSGSRPDFAVVMMKILQAGVNPKQISALIYQHYDPDLCGSVPNMVDICENDNLLILSESDNNVFINYYLEKEKHGMLKSIHDFNNIYKLNNRTLQFIETPYSHSPGSFVTYDQNTKTLFSSDLFGSYSRRWDLFLALDDACIECKDYNNCINGKDYCPLPDILSF
;
A
#
# COMPACT_ATOMS: atom_id res chain seq x y z
N MET A 1 -24.22 -14.60 -9.26
CA MET A 1 -24.24 -13.12 -9.14
C MET A 1 -22.90 -12.69 -8.59
N LYS A 2 -22.08 -11.93 -9.35
CA LYS A 2 -20.87 -11.31 -8.80
C LYS A 2 -21.34 -10.29 -7.76
N GLN A 3 -20.92 -10.45 -6.52
CA GLN A 3 -21.23 -9.49 -5.46
C GLN A 3 -20.55 -8.16 -5.85
N GLN A 4 -21.34 -7.10 -5.98
CA GLN A 4 -20.80 -5.79 -6.33
C GLN A 4 -19.90 -5.33 -5.17
N ILE A 5 -18.62 -5.12 -5.44
CA ILE A 5 -17.66 -4.64 -4.45
C ILE A 5 -18.05 -3.22 -4.06
N LYS A 6 -18.14 -2.97 -2.75
CA LYS A 6 -18.41 -1.64 -2.21
C LYS A 6 -17.11 -1.00 -1.76
N TYR A 7 -16.64 -0.03 -2.49
CA TYR A 7 -15.39 0.67 -2.23
C TYR A 7 -15.45 1.71 -1.10
N ASP A 8 -16.60 1.87 -0.45
CA ASP A 8 -16.82 2.77 0.68
C ASP A 8 -16.38 2.21 2.05
N ARG A 9 -15.84 0.99 2.05
CA ARG A 9 -15.43 0.25 3.25
C ARG A 9 -14.12 -0.49 3.05
N PRO A 10 -13.46 -0.96 4.14
CA PRO A 10 -12.29 -1.82 4.00
C PRO A 10 -12.65 -3.12 3.28
N ILE A 11 -11.75 -3.58 2.42
CA ILE A 11 -11.95 -4.80 1.64
C ILE A 11 -10.87 -5.79 2.00
N THR A 12 -11.25 -6.99 2.45
CA THR A 12 -10.30 -8.06 2.76
C THR A 12 -9.64 -8.54 1.47
N VAL A 13 -8.31 -8.48 1.43
CA VAL A 13 -7.48 -8.96 0.32
C VAL A 13 -6.91 -10.33 0.62
N ALA A 14 -6.43 -10.54 1.84
CA ALA A 14 -5.94 -11.81 2.35
C ALA A 14 -6.18 -11.87 3.87
N ASP A 15 -5.80 -12.96 4.50
CA ASP A 15 -5.94 -13.10 5.95
C ASP A 15 -5.20 -12.00 6.71
N GLY A 16 -5.94 -11.20 7.47
CA GLY A 16 -5.42 -10.02 8.19
C GLY A 16 -4.93 -8.89 7.29
N ILE A 17 -5.20 -8.90 6.00
CA ILE A 17 -4.83 -7.83 5.06
C ILE A 17 -6.09 -7.19 4.48
N TYR A 18 -6.18 -5.86 4.61
CA TYR A 18 -7.32 -5.09 4.14
C TYR A 18 -6.85 -3.94 3.26
N TRP A 19 -7.47 -3.79 2.09
CA TRP A 19 -7.37 -2.56 1.30
C TRP A 19 -8.23 -1.49 1.97
N VAL A 20 -7.66 -0.31 2.18
CA VAL A 20 -8.31 0.85 2.79
C VAL A 20 -8.19 2.11 1.93
N GLY A 21 -7.82 1.92 0.67
CA GLY A 21 -7.64 2.99 -0.31
C GLY A 21 -8.95 3.57 -0.84
N PHE A 22 -8.82 4.32 -1.92
CA PHE A 22 -9.96 4.94 -2.57
C PHE A 22 -9.75 4.98 -4.09
N TYR A 23 -10.86 5.18 -4.80
CA TYR A 23 -10.90 5.46 -6.22
C TYR A 23 -11.78 6.69 -6.45
N GLU A 24 -11.26 7.67 -7.14
CA GLU A 24 -11.96 8.88 -7.51
C GLU A 24 -12.34 8.85 -8.99
N GLU A 25 -13.62 8.65 -9.28
CA GLU A 25 -14.11 8.51 -10.66
C GLU A 25 -13.88 9.77 -11.51
N ALA A 26 -13.90 10.96 -10.88
CA ALA A 26 -13.75 12.22 -11.61
C ALA A 26 -12.38 12.41 -12.24
N THR A 27 -11.34 11.95 -11.56
CA THR A 27 -9.93 12.07 -11.99
C THR A 27 -9.36 10.76 -12.50
N ASN A 28 -10.05 9.64 -12.29
CA ASN A 28 -9.55 8.27 -12.44
C ASN A 28 -8.31 7.97 -11.56
N PHE A 29 -8.14 8.74 -10.50
CA PHE A 29 -7.06 8.53 -9.56
C PHE A 29 -7.48 7.49 -8.51
N HIS A 30 -6.58 6.61 -8.18
CA HIS A 30 -6.74 5.66 -7.09
C HIS A 30 -5.44 5.55 -6.31
N CYS A 31 -5.58 5.37 -5.02
CA CYS A 31 -4.47 5.11 -4.11
C CYS A 31 -4.80 3.85 -3.31
N ASN A 32 -3.81 3.03 -3.07
CA ASN A 32 -3.99 1.69 -2.51
C ASN A 32 -3.25 1.49 -1.18
N PRO A 33 -3.61 2.23 -0.12
CA PRO A 33 -3.17 1.91 1.23
C PRO A 33 -3.71 0.57 1.72
N TYR A 34 -2.89 -0.12 2.50
CA TYR A 34 -3.25 -1.40 3.08
C TYR A 34 -3.04 -1.43 4.60
N LEU A 35 -3.90 -2.17 5.30
CA LEU A 35 -3.69 -2.59 6.68
C LEU A 35 -3.18 -4.01 6.71
N VAL A 36 -2.18 -4.27 7.54
CA VAL A 36 -1.77 -5.61 7.94
C VAL A 36 -2.01 -5.75 9.43
N VAL A 37 -2.95 -6.60 9.80
CA VAL A 37 -3.39 -6.81 11.19
C VAL A 37 -2.90 -8.16 11.68
N GLN A 38 -2.23 -8.18 12.85
CA GLN A 38 -1.78 -9.41 13.47
C GLN A 38 -1.95 -9.32 15.00
N GLY A 39 -3.04 -9.90 15.49
CA GLY A 39 -3.43 -9.79 16.89
C GLY A 39 -3.75 -8.34 17.28
N ASP A 40 -3.04 -7.83 18.24
CA ASP A 40 -3.20 -6.46 18.78
C ASP A 40 -2.36 -5.39 18.06
N LYS A 41 -1.55 -5.79 17.09
CA LYS A 41 -0.65 -4.89 16.33
C LYS A 41 -1.09 -4.73 14.89
N VAL A 42 -0.89 -3.54 14.39
CA VAL A 42 -1.26 -3.14 13.03
C VAL A 42 -0.10 -2.43 12.36
N VAL A 43 0.06 -2.67 11.08
CA VAL A 43 0.92 -1.91 10.18
C VAL A 43 0.04 -1.28 9.10
N VAL A 44 0.34 -0.05 8.74
CA VAL A 44 -0.21 0.61 7.54
C VAL A 44 0.88 0.65 6.47
N ILE A 45 0.59 0.15 5.28
CA ILE A 45 1.45 0.26 4.11
C ILE A 45 0.86 1.32 3.21
N ASP A 46 1.63 2.37 2.97
CA ASP A 46 1.25 3.61 2.31
C ASP A 46 -0.05 4.20 2.92
N SER A 47 -0.10 5.44 3.24
CA SER A 47 -1.26 5.99 3.99
C SER A 47 -2.09 6.99 3.18
N GLY A 48 -1.71 7.18 1.92
CA GLY A 48 -2.42 8.10 1.04
C GLY A 48 -1.97 9.56 1.19
N SER A 49 -2.54 10.40 0.38
CA SER A 49 -2.30 11.83 0.39
C SER A 49 -2.96 12.50 1.60
N ARG A 50 -2.55 13.73 1.88
CA ARG A 50 -3.14 14.51 2.97
C ARG A 50 -4.65 14.79 2.78
N PRO A 51 -5.14 15.16 1.59
CA PRO A 51 -6.58 15.30 1.34
C PRO A 51 -7.38 14.02 1.59
N ASP A 52 -6.78 12.86 1.32
CA ASP A 52 -7.47 11.57 1.36
C ASP A 52 -7.41 10.89 2.73
N PHE A 53 -6.66 11.47 3.67
CA PHE A 53 -6.51 10.95 5.03
C PHE A 53 -7.83 10.56 5.69
N ALA A 54 -8.87 11.41 5.56
CA ALA A 54 -10.17 11.16 6.21
C ALA A 54 -10.84 9.88 5.69
N VAL A 55 -10.75 9.62 4.39
CA VAL A 55 -11.34 8.41 3.76
C VAL A 55 -10.57 7.16 4.20
N VAL A 56 -9.24 7.20 4.19
CA VAL A 56 -8.38 6.10 4.62
C VAL A 56 -8.62 5.80 6.11
N MET A 57 -8.61 6.83 6.96
CA MET A 57 -8.81 6.65 8.41
C MET A 57 -10.21 6.12 8.73
N MET A 58 -11.24 6.60 8.04
CA MET A 58 -12.59 6.04 8.21
C MET A 58 -12.62 4.54 7.97
N LYS A 59 -11.93 4.05 6.93
CA LYS A 59 -11.87 2.61 6.61
C LYS A 59 -11.03 1.83 7.61
N ILE A 60 -9.95 2.42 8.14
CA ILE A 60 -9.16 1.85 9.23
C ILE A 60 -10.07 1.60 10.45
N LEU A 61 -10.86 2.60 10.85
CA LEU A 61 -11.80 2.48 11.96
C LEU A 61 -12.92 1.46 11.66
N GLN A 62 -13.43 1.41 10.45
CA GLN A 62 -14.43 0.42 10.01
C GLN A 62 -13.88 -1.01 9.99
N ALA A 63 -12.57 -1.19 9.81
CA ALA A 63 -11.90 -2.49 9.97
C ALA A 63 -11.80 -2.92 11.45
N GLY A 64 -12.28 -2.10 12.40
CA GLY A 64 -12.22 -2.37 13.85
C GLY A 64 -10.86 -2.04 14.47
N VAL A 65 -10.00 -1.34 13.77
CA VAL A 65 -8.66 -0.99 14.25
C VAL A 65 -8.72 0.32 15.04
N ASN A 66 -8.19 0.29 16.26
CA ASN A 66 -7.90 1.51 17.01
C ASN A 66 -6.57 2.08 16.50
N PRO A 67 -6.48 3.36 16.12
CA PRO A 67 -5.23 3.94 15.63
C PRO A 67 -4.02 3.75 16.57
N LYS A 68 -4.24 3.67 17.87
CA LYS A 68 -3.17 3.39 18.85
C LYS A 68 -2.54 2.00 18.71
N GLN A 69 -3.18 1.07 18.02
CA GLN A 69 -2.63 -0.26 17.70
C GLN A 69 -1.65 -0.23 16.53
N ILE A 70 -1.60 0.88 15.77
CA ILE A 70 -0.67 1.03 14.66
C ILE A 70 0.73 1.15 15.24
N SER A 71 1.55 0.16 14.95
CA SER A 71 2.93 0.05 15.43
C SER A 71 3.95 0.50 14.40
N ALA A 72 3.59 0.49 13.12
CA ALA A 72 4.44 1.00 12.06
C ALA A 72 3.62 1.54 10.88
N LEU A 73 4.16 2.57 10.25
CA LEU A 73 3.79 3.08 8.93
C LEU A 73 4.93 2.72 7.98
N ILE A 74 4.63 2.06 6.88
CA ILE A 74 5.63 1.67 5.86
C ILE A 74 5.34 2.51 4.61
N TYR A 75 6.35 3.23 4.10
CA TYR A 75 6.24 4.01 2.87
C TYR A 75 7.24 3.48 1.86
N GLN A 76 6.73 2.89 0.79
CA GLN A 76 7.52 2.15 -0.20
C GLN A 76 8.29 3.08 -1.15
N HIS A 77 7.84 4.34 -1.26
CA HIS A 77 8.59 5.49 -1.78
C HIS A 77 8.02 6.79 -1.19
N TYR A 78 8.51 7.96 -1.62
CA TYR A 78 8.24 9.23 -0.97
C TYR A 78 7.18 10.12 -1.63
N ASP A 79 6.46 9.63 -2.64
CA ASP A 79 5.49 10.45 -3.35
C ASP A 79 4.33 10.90 -2.44
N PRO A 80 3.81 12.12 -2.65
CA PRO A 80 2.81 12.71 -1.76
C PRO A 80 1.51 11.93 -1.65
N ASP A 81 1.17 11.15 -2.67
CA ASP A 81 -0.02 10.29 -2.69
C ASP A 81 0.14 9.02 -1.82
N LEU A 82 1.38 8.65 -1.47
CA LEU A 82 1.66 7.58 -0.52
C LEU A 82 1.89 8.10 0.90
N CYS A 83 2.71 9.16 1.05
CA CYS A 83 3.21 9.59 2.35
C CYS A 83 2.70 10.96 2.81
N GLY A 84 1.91 11.68 2.00
CA GLY A 84 1.47 13.03 2.34
C GLY A 84 0.62 13.13 3.60
N SER A 85 -0.04 12.04 4.02
CA SER A 85 -0.83 11.97 5.26
C SER A 85 -0.01 11.61 6.52
N VAL A 86 1.32 11.44 6.42
CA VAL A 86 2.20 11.08 7.56
C VAL A 86 1.93 11.92 8.81
N PRO A 87 1.84 13.27 8.76
CA PRO A 87 1.58 14.06 9.96
C PRO A 87 0.27 13.69 10.62
N ASN A 88 -0.78 13.53 9.81
CA ASN A 88 -2.12 13.19 10.32
C ASN A 88 -2.14 11.78 10.95
N MET A 89 -1.41 10.83 10.35
CA MET A 89 -1.28 9.48 10.90
C MET A 89 -0.55 9.48 12.23
N VAL A 90 0.56 10.20 12.32
CA VAL A 90 1.35 10.32 13.57
C VAL A 90 0.50 10.94 14.68
N ASP A 91 -0.24 12.00 14.39
CA ASP A 91 -1.06 12.70 15.37
C ASP A 91 -2.20 11.80 15.89
N ILE A 92 -2.89 11.08 15.00
CA ILE A 92 -4.05 10.28 15.43
C ILE A 92 -3.65 8.97 16.11
N CYS A 93 -2.48 8.43 15.80
CA CYS A 93 -1.99 7.19 16.43
C CYS A 93 -1.68 7.40 17.93
N GLU A 94 -1.30 8.62 18.34
CA GLU A 94 -0.94 8.93 19.73
C GLU A 94 -0.03 7.85 20.36
N ASN A 95 0.95 7.38 19.59
CA ASN A 95 1.81 6.26 19.94
C ASN A 95 3.28 6.69 19.86
N ASP A 96 3.90 6.91 20.99
CA ASP A 96 5.31 7.34 21.10
C ASP A 96 6.30 6.28 20.56
N ASN A 97 5.86 5.03 20.42
CA ASN A 97 6.66 3.94 19.86
C ASN A 97 6.34 3.65 18.40
N LEU A 98 5.56 4.52 17.73
CA LEU A 98 5.26 4.40 16.33
C LEU A 98 6.55 4.48 15.51
N LEU A 99 6.74 3.52 14.61
CA LEU A 99 7.83 3.54 13.65
C LEU A 99 7.34 4.03 12.28
N ILE A 100 8.15 4.84 11.63
CA ILE A 100 7.94 5.20 10.22
C ILE A 100 9.10 4.56 9.46
N LEU A 101 8.79 3.55 8.65
CA LEU A 101 9.78 2.73 7.97
C LEU A 101 9.81 3.06 6.48
N SER A 102 10.96 3.43 5.99
CA SER A 102 11.22 3.56 4.56
C SER A 102 12.69 3.35 4.25
N GLU A 103 13.05 3.39 2.98
CA GLU A 103 14.45 3.38 2.56
C GLU A 103 15.10 4.75 2.88
N SER A 104 16.42 4.78 3.03
CA SER A 104 17.16 5.96 3.47
C SER A 104 17.00 7.17 2.54
N ASP A 105 16.98 6.96 1.22
CA ASP A 105 16.79 8.02 0.24
C ASP A 105 15.37 8.61 0.31
N ASN A 106 14.36 7.77 0.55
CA ASN A 106 12.99 8.22 0.77
C ASN A 106 12.88 9.03 2.07
N ASN A 107 13.58 8.62 3.10
CA ASN A 107 13.55 9.26 4.41
C ASN A 107 13.98 10.73 4.35
N VAL A 108 14.88 11.09 3.43
CA VAL A 108 15.27 12.49 3.19
C VAL A 108 14.05 13.35 2.85
N PHE A 109 13.12 12.84 2.05
CA PHE A 109 11.93 13.57 1.63
C PHE A 109 10.77 13.43 2.63
N ILE A 110 10.54 12.26 3.17
CA ILE A 110 9.49 12.01 4.18
C ILE A 110 9.72 12.88 5.43
N ASN A 111 10.98 13.13 5.77
CA ASN A 111 11.36 13.99 6.88
C ASN A 111 10.78 15.41 6.81
N TYR A 112 10.53 15.95 5.61
CA TYR A 112 9.92 17.28 5.44
C TYR A 112 8.43 17.32 5.84
N TYR A 113 7.76 16.20 5.96
CA TYR A 113 6.39 16.12 6.44
C TYR A 113 6.29 16.08 7.97
N LEU A 114 7.41 15.85 8.67
CA LEU A 114 7.44 15.68 10.12
C LEU A 114 8.01 16.92 10.83
N GLU A 115 7.47 17.20 12.01
CA GLU A 115 8.10 18.12 12.95
C GLU A 115 9.40 17.52 13.47
N LYS A 116 10.38 18.37 13.84
CA LYS A 116 11.72 17.92 14.26
C LYS A 116 11.69 16.93 15.43
N GLU A 117 10.76 17.12 16.34
CA GLU A 117 10.56 16.28 17.52
C GLU A 117 10.14 14.86 17.14
N LYS A 118 9.54 14.67 15.95
CA LYS A 118 9.06 13.40 15.42
C LYS A 118 10.07 12.69 14.52
N HIS A 119 11.18 13.33 14.14
CA HIS A 119 12.18 12.73 13.25
C HIS A 119 12.77 11.43 13.81
N GLY A 120 12.78 11.26 15.13
CA GLY A 120 13.22 10.01 15.78
C GLY A 120 12.37 8.77 15.46
N MET A 121 11.13 8.97 15.00
CA MET A 121 10.24 7.87 14.57
C MET A 121 10.63 7.29 13.21
N LEU A 122 11.30 8.09 12.36
CA LEU A 122 11.72 7.70 11.02
C LEU A 122 12.94 6.78 11.09
N LYS A 123 12.82 5.58 10.50
CA LYS A 123 13.85 4.54 10.50
C LYS A 123 14.07 4.01 9.09
N SER A 124 15.32 3.63 8.81
CA SER A 124 15.61 2.90 7.57
C SER A 124 15.18 1.44 7.67
N ILE A 125 14.67 0.88 6.58
CA ILE A 125 14.41 -0.56 6.49
C ILE A 125 15.69 -1.38 6.72
N HIS A 126 16.85 -0.81 6.42
CA HIS A 126 18.17 -1.44 6.66
C HIS A 126 18.47 -1.61 8.16
N ASP A 127 17.95 -0.74 9.03
CA ASP A 127 18.09 -0.88 10.49
C ASP A 127 17.43 -2.16 11.01
N PHE A 128 16.54 -2.74 10.20
CA PHE A 128 15.82 -3.99 10.47
C PHE A 128 16.28 -5.16 9.58
N ASN A 129 17.42 -5.02 8.89
CA ASN A 129 17.91 -6.01 7.91
C ASN A 129 16.86 -6.36 6.86
N ASN A 130 16.11 -5.38 6.39
CA ASN A 130 15.03 -5.50 5.42
C ASN A 130 13.90 -6.46 5.84
N ILE A 131 13.69 -6.65 7.14
CA ILE A 131 12.63 -7.52 7.70
C ILE A 131 11.96 -6.82 8.88
N TYR A 132 10.64 -6.70 8.84
CA TYR A 132 9.84 -6.24 9.98
C TYR A 132 8.97 -7.37 10.52
N LYS A 133 9.03 -7.58 11.83
CA LYS A 133 8.22 -8.61 12.51
C LYS A 133 7.03 -7.99 13.22
N LEU A 134 5.84 -8.36 12.78
CA LEU A 134 4.57 -8.00 13.38
C LEU A 134 4.02 -9.23 14.13
N ASN A 135 4.34 -9.37 15.42
CA ASN A 135 4.11 -10.58 16.21
C ASN A 135 4.73 -11.82 15.50
N ASN A 136 3.93 -12.79 15.09
CA ASN A 136 4.39 -13.97 14.35
C ASN A 136 4.32 -13.83 12.82
N ARG A 137 3.99 -12.63 12.31
CA ARG A 137 3.98 -12.30 10.88
C ARG A 137 5.30 -11.66 10.47
N THR A 138 5.79 -11.99 9.30
CA THR A 138 7.04 -11.45 8.77
C THR A 138 6.78 -10.68 7.49
N LEU A 139 7.12 -9.40 7.49
CA LEU A 139 7.15 -8.53 6.33
C LEU A 139 8.61 -8.38 5.88
N GLN A 140 8.89 -8.73 4.63
CA GLN A 140 10.19 -8.60 4.01
C GLN A 140 10.17 -7.42 3.05
N PHE A 141 11.17 -6.55 3.14
CA PHE A 141 11.37 -5.46 2.21
C PHE A 141 12.34 -5.90 1.11
N ILE A 142 11.95 -5.70 -0.13
CA ILE A 142 12.73 -6.06 -1.31
C ILE A 142 12.97 -4.76 -2.07
N GLU A 143 14.21 -4.32 -2.10
CA GLU A 143 14.61 -3.09 -2.78
C GLU A 143 14.41 -3.23 -4.29
N THR A 144 13.82 -2.21 -4.87
CA THR A 144 13.57 -2.08 -6.31
C THR A 144 14.06 -0.71 -6.78
N PRO A 145 15.36 -0.42 -6.62
CA PRO A 145 15.88 0.91 -6.88
C PRO A 145 15.60 1.34 -8.32
N TYR A 146 15.17 2.60 -8.46
CA TYR A 146 14.79 3.20 -9.74
C TYR A 146 13.57 2.58 -10.44
N SER A 147 12.84 1.69 -9.76
CA SER A 147 11.50 1.30 -10.21
C SER A 147 10.49 2.33 -9.76
N HIS A 148 10.62 3.56 -10.22
CA HIS A 148 9.97 4.82 -9.97
C HIS A 148 10.92 5.82 -9.26
N SER A 149 11.42 5.56 -8.08
CA SER A 149 12.35 6.44 -7.36
C SER A 149 13.61 5.68 -6.87
N PRO A 150 14.71 6.39 -6.52
CA PRO A 150 15.94 5.74 -6.08
C PRO A 150 15.75 4.80 -4.89
N GLY A 151 14.95 5.21 -3.90
CA GLY A 151 14.70 4.44 -2.68
C GLY A 151 13.46 3.54 -2.74
N SER A 152 12.94 3.23 -3.94
CA SER A 152 11.77 2.37 -4.07
C SER A 152 12.04 0.96 -3.57
N PHE A 153 11.05 0.39 -2.89
CA PHE A 153 11.03 -1.01 -2.50
C PHE A 153 9.60 -1.55 -2.49
N VAL A 154 9.48 -2.86 -2.48
CA VAL A 154 8.21 -3.56 -2.32
C VAL A 154 8.20 -4.33 -1.00
N THR A 155 7.02 -4.55 -0.45
CA THR A 155 6.85 -5.28 0.82
C THR A 155 6.20 -6.63 0.56
N TYR A 156 6.84 -7.70 1.03
CA TYR A 156 6.33 -9.07 0.88
C TYR A 156 5.92 -9.65 2.24
N ASP A 157 4.65 -9.98 2.37
CA ASP A 157 4.14 -10.74 3.51
C ASP A 157 4.35 -12.24 3.30
N GLN A 158 5.26 -12.82 4.05
CA GLN A 158 5.61 -14.23 3.94
C GLN A 158 4.49 -15.17 4.37
N ASN A 159 3.58 -14.72 5.25
CA ASN A 159 2.50 -15.53 5.80
C ASN A 159 1.40 -15.80 4.78
N THR A 160 0.96 -14.77 4.07
CA THR A 160 -0.11 -14.88 3.06
C THR A 160 0.40 -14.92 1.63
N LYS A 161 1.73 -14.77 1.44
CA LYS A 161 2.38 -14.66 0.13
C LYS A 161 1.85 -13.47 -0.67
N THR A 162 1.56 -12.37 0.02
CA THR A 162 1.07 -11.14 -0.58
C THR A 162 2.25 -10.19 -0.85
N LEU A 163 2.37 -9.70 -2.07
CA LEU A 163 3.31 -8.66 -2.45
C LEU A 163 2.57 -7.32 -2.56
N PHE A 164 3.02 -6.34 -1.81
CA PHE A 164 2.61 -4.94 -1.93
C PHE A 164 3.64 -4.27 -2.85
N SER A 165 3.24 -4.04 -4.09
CA SER A 165 4.18 -3.65 -5.16
C SER A 165 4.38 -2.14 -5.29
N SER A 166 3.65 -1.34 -4.52
CA SER A 166 3.62 0.11 -4.74
C SER A 166 3.32 0.43 -6.21
N ASP A 167 4.09 1.30 -6.84
CA ASP A 167 3.90 1.67 -8.24
C ASP A 167 4.53 0.70 -9.23
N LEU A 168 5.34 -0.25 -8.76
CA LEU A 168 5.77 -1.35 -9.61
C LEU A 168 4.55 -2.16 -10.07
N PHE A 169 4.41 -2.36 -11.36
CA PHE A 169 3.21 -2.92 -12.03
C PHE A 169 1.98 -2.00 -11.97
N GLY A 170 2.18 -0.70 -11.80
CA GLY A 170 1.12 0.31 -11.87
C GLY A 170 0.42 0.30 -13.24
N SER A 171 -0.77 0.88 -13.31
CA SER A 171 -1.51 1.03 -14.56
C SER A 171 -2.08 2.44 -14.64
N TYR A 172 -1.90 3.08 -15.80
CA TYR A 172 -2.50 4.38 -16.13
C TYR A 172 -3.84 4.25 -16.87
N SER A 173 -4.44 3.06 -16.84
CA SER A 173 -5.72 2.82 -17.51
C SER A 173 -6.86 3.57 -16.82
N ARG A 174 -7.82 4.05 -17.63
CA ARG A 174 -9.08 4.61 -17.11
C ARG A 174 -10.01 3.54 -16.52
N ARG A 175 -9.68 2.25 -16.71
CA ARG A 175 -10.43 1.14 -16.13
C ARG A 175 -9.66 0.63 -14.92
N TRP A 176 -10.31 0.68 -13.79
CA TRP A 176 -9.75 0.20 -12.53
C TRP A 176 -10.62 -0.91 -11.95
N ASP A 177 -9.97 -1.96 -11.47
CA ASP A 177 -10.60 -3.06 -10.73
C ASP A 177 -9.64 -3.50 -9.63
N LEU A 178 -10.13 -3.54 -8.38
CA LEU A 178 -9.30 -3.96 -7.24
C LEU A 178 -8.83 -5.41 -7.36
N PHE A 179 -9.60 -6.26 -8.01
CA PHE A 179 -9.27 -7.65 -8.21
C PHE A 179 -9.18 -8.01 -9.68
N LEU A 180 -7.99 -8.39 -10.09
CA LEU A 180 -7.72 -8.93 -11.41
C LEU A 180 -7.27 -10.38 -11.26
N ALA A 181 -8.08 -11.34 -11.74
CA ALA A 181 -7.65 -12.71 -11.86
C ALA A 181 -6.92 -12.89 -13.19
N LEU A 182 -5.67 -13.29 -13.11
CA LEU A 182 -4.88 -13.77 -14.24
C LEU A 182 -4.68 -15.28 -14.05
N ASP A 183 -4.87 -16.04 -15.12
CA ASP A 183 -4.56 -17.47 -15.17
C ASP A 183 -3.38 -17.74 -16.13
N ASP A 184 -2.92 -18.97 -16.18
CA ASP A 184 -1.79 -19.36 -17.04
C ASP A 184 -2.05 -19.04 -18.52
N ALA A 185 -3.32 -19.14 -18.96
CA ALA A 185 -3.70 -18.80 -20.32
C ALA A 185 -3.57 -17.28 -20.59
N CYS A 186 -3.78 -16.43 -19.58
CA CYS A 186 -3.52 -15.00 -19.67
C CYS A 186 -2.02 -14.70 -19.86
N ILE A 187 -1.15 -15.42 -19.15
CA ILE A 187 0.31 -15.22 -19.23
C ILE A 187 0.83 -15.56 -20.62
N GLU A 188 0.28 -16.59 -21.26
CA GLU A 188 0.66 -17.03 -22.60
C GLU A 188 -0.05 -16.26 -23.73
N CYS A 189 -1.12 -15.52 -23.41
CA CYS A 189 -1.93 -14.79 -24.36
C CYS A 189 -1.13 -13.61 -24.95
N LYS A 190 -1.14 -13.50 -26.28
CA LYS A 190 -0.53 -12.40 -27.04
C LYS A 190 -1.55 -11.53 -27.76
N ASP A 191 -2.84 -11.86 -27.69
CA ASP A 191 -3.93 -11.08 -28.26
C ASP A 191 -4.61 -10.25 -27.18
N TYR A 192 -4.08 -9.05 -26.98
CA TYR A 192 -4.60 -8.12 -25.95
C TYR A 192 -5.90 -7.41 -26.38
N ASN A 193 -6.32 -7.55 -27.64
CA ASN A 193 -7.55 -6.96 -28.14
C ASN A 193 -8.78 -7.88 -27.93
N ASN A 194 -8.53 -9.20 -27.88
CA ASN A 194 -9.59 -10.20 -27.71
C ASN A 194 -9.28 -11.04 -26.47
N CYS A 195 -9.85 -10.64 -25.33
CA CYS A 195 -9.62 -11.36 -24.09
C CYS A 195 -10.17 -12.79 -24.14
N ILE A 196 -9.31 -13.79 -23.98
CA ILE A 196 -9.67 -15.22 -23.93
C ILE A 196 -10.64 -15.56 -22.80
N ASN A 197 -10.66 -14.72 -21.73
CA ASN A 197 -11.58 -14.84 -20.60
C ASN A 197 -12.85 -14.00 -20.76
N GLY A 198 -13.11 -13.49 -21.98
CA GLY A 198 -14.32 -12.75 -22.31
C GLY A 198 -14.45 -11.39 -21.58
N LYS A 199 -13.32 -10.78 -21.20
CA LYS A 199 -13.30 -9.42 -20.64
C LYS A 199 -13.22 -8.39 -21.77
N ASP A 200 -13.90 -7.27 -21.60
CA ASP A 200 -13.88 -6.16 -22.58
C ASP A 200 -12.53 -5.41 -22.60
N TYR A 201 -11.62 -5.73 -21.70
CA TYR A 201 -10.33 -5.07 -21.54
C TYR A 201 -9.28 -6.03 -20.96
N CYS A 202 -8.08 -5.99 -21.52
CA CYS A 202 -6.92 -6.72 -21.02
C CYS A 202 -5.95 -5.73 -20.33
N PRO A 203 -5.66 -5.88 -19.03
CA PRO A 203 -4.74 -5.01 -18.31
C PRO A 203 -3.26 -5.40 -18.48
N LEU A 204 -2.97 -6.56 -19.10
CA LEU A 204 -1.59 -7.03 -19.25
C LEU A 204 -0.66 -6.06 -19.96
N PRO A 205 -1.05 -5.35 -21.06
CA PRO A 205 -0.19 -4.36 -21.67
C PRO A 205 0.23 -3.26 -20.71
N ASP A 206 -0.69 -2.78 -19.87
CA ASP A 206 -0.38 -1.73 -18.89
C ASP A 206 0.58 -2.25 -17.82
N ILE A 207 0.33 -3.45 -17.28
CA ILE A 207 1.18 -4.09 -16.25
C ILE A 207 2.59 -4.41 -16.79
N LEU A 208 2.70 -4.81 -18.06
CA LEU A 208 3.98 -5.20 -18.66
C LEU A 208 4.77 -4.02 -19.24
N SER A 209 4.17 -2.83 -19.31
CA SER A 209 4.84 -1.62 -19.78
C SER A 209 5.66 -0.90 -18.71
N PHE A 210 5.62 -1.37 -17.50
CA PHE A 210 6.33 -0.83 -16.35
C PHE A 210 7.72 -1.42 -16.19
#